data_1d04cd24660df6db4234fb58f37585b9
#
_entry.id   1d04cd24660df6db4234fb58f37585b9
#
_cell.length_a   1.000
_cell.length_b   1.000
_cell.length_c   1.000
_cell.angle_alpha   90.00
_cell.angle_beta   90.00
_cell.angle_gamma   90.00
#
_symmetry.space_group_name_H-M   'P 1'
#
loop_
_entity.id
_entity.type
_entity.pdbx_description
1 polymer ?
#
loop_
_entity_poly.entity_id
_entity_poly.type
_entity_poly.pdbx_seq_one_letter_code
_entity_poly.pdbx_strand_id
1 'polypeptide(L)'
;MDNHPKILACASIGGHWIQLQRIANALKDDYEISFVSSNEKCRSSVEGHRFYHIKDFTRKNPWWIIPNFFKCLYIIIKEKPKAVITTGSAPCLLCILAARLMFKKAIWIDSIANVERLSTSGKIASKIASRMYTQWPDLAVGKIKYAGNILG
;
A
#
# COMPACT_ATOMS: atom_id res chain seq x y z
N MET A 1 -0.48 -13.93 -25.06
CA MET A 1 -1.09 -13.49 -23.79
C MET A 1 0.01 -12.94 -22.92
N ASP A 2 -0.01 -11.64 -22.73
CA ASP A 2 0.95 -11.00 -21.85
C ASP A 2 0.57 -11.31 -20.42
N ASN A 3 1.23 -12.30 -19.86
CA ASN A 3 0.97 -12.72 -18.48
C ASN A 3 1.84 -11.90 -17.53
N HIS A 4 1.49 -10.60 -17.39
CA HIS A 4 2.19 -9.72 -16.48
C HIS A 4 1.99 -10.17 -15.03
N PRO A 5 3.05 -10.14 -14.21
CA PRO A 5 2.89 -10.40 -12.80
C PRO A 5 1.99 -9.35 -12.15
N LYS A 6 1.22 -9.77 -11.16
CA LYS A 6 0.23 -8.89 -10.50
C LYS A 6 0.81 -8.16 -9.30
N ILE A 7 0.40 -6.92 -9.14
CA ILE A 7 0.68 -6.11 -7.95
C ILE A 7 -0.65 -5.63 -7.37
N LEU A 8 -0.75 -5.71 -6.05
CA LEU A 8 -1.84 -5.12 -5.30
C LEU A 8 -1.37 -3.80 -4.69
N ALA A 9 -2.01 -2.71 -5.07
CA ALA A 9 -1.67 -1.35 -4.64
C ALA A 9 -2.74 -0.82 -3.69
N CYS A 10 -2.35 -0.40 -2.50
CA CYS A 10 -3.27 0.00 -1.42
C CYS A 10 -2.94 1.39 -0.90
N ALA A 11 -3.96 2.25 -0.77
CA ALA A 11 -3.85 3.55 -0.11
C ALA A 11 -5.21 4.10 0.30
N SER A 12 -5.20 5.01 1.28
CA SER A 12 -6.36 5.84 1.62
C SER A 12 -6.51 6.99 0.62
N ILE A 13 -7.68 7.62 0.59
CA ILE A 13 -7.94 8.79 -0.26
C ILE A 13 -7.04 9.97 0.11
N GLY A 14 -6.82 10.88 -0.83
CA GLY A 14 -6.01 12.09 -0.68
C GLY A 14 -4.58 11.91 -1.13
N GLY A 15 -3.62 12.49 -0.41
CA GLY A 15 -2.21 12.48 -0.78
C GLY A 15 -1.62 11.07 -0.96
N HIS A 16 -1.97 10.15 -0.09
CA HIS A 16 -1.53 8.74 -0.21
C HIS A 16 -1.99 8.12 -1.54
N TRP A 17 -3.24 8.39 -1.94
CA TRP A 17 -3.80 7.86 -3.17
C TRP A 17 -3.12 8.44 -4.40
N ILE A 18 -2.87 9.74 -4.41
CA ILE A 18 -2.18 10.43 -5.51
C ILE A 18 -0.76 9.88 -5.67
N GLN A 19 -0.04 9.70 -4.58
CA GLN A 19 1.30 9.10 -4.61
C GLN A 19 1.27 7.67 -5.15
N LEU A 20 0.30 6.87 -4.69
CA LEU A 20 0.12 5.49 -5.16
C LEU A 20 -0.14 5.44 -6.68
N GLN A 21 -1.01 6.32 -7.18
CA GLN A 21 -1.32 6.37 -8.61
C GLN A 21 -0.09 6.72 -9.46
N ARG A 22 0.77 7.61 -8.98
CA ARG A 22 2.03 7.93 -9.68
C ARG A 22 2.97 6.73 -9.76
N ILE A 23 3.09 5.99 -8.66
CA ILE A 23 3.91 4.77 -8.62
C ILE A 23 3.30 3.70 -9.52
N ALA A 24 1.99 3.49 -9.44
CA ALA A 24 1.28 2.52 -10.27
C ALA A 24 1.42 2.84 -11.77
N ASN A 25 1.33 4.12 -12.13
CA ASN A 25 1.50 4.53 -13.52
C ASN A 25 2.90 4.23 -14.07
N ALA A 26 3.93 4.29 -13.23
CA ALA A 26 5.29 3.93 -13.60
C ALA A 26 5.47 2.40 -13.79
N LEU A 27 4.61 1.61 -13.19
CA LEU A 27 4.70 0.13 -13.20
C LEU A 27 3.72 -0.54 -14.17
N LYS A 28 2.79 0.19 -14.76
CA LYS A 28 1.66 -0.36 -15.54
C LYS A 28 2.06 -1.16 -16.77
N ASP A 29 3.21 -0.87 -17.34
CA ASP A 29 3.68 -1.55 -18.55
C ASP A 29 4.29 -2.93 -18.26
N ASP A 30 4.76 -3.14 -17.02
CA ASP A 30 5.41 -4.37 -16.60
C ASP A 30 4.52 -5.24 -15.69
N TYR A 31 3.47 -4.65 -15.10
CA TYR A 31 2.63 -5.32 -14.10
C TYR A 31 1.15 -5.07 -14.32
N GLU A 32 0.35 -6.08 -14.02
CA GLU A 32 -1.10 -5.94 -13.88
C GLU A 32 -1.39 -5.44 -12.45
N ILE A 33 -2.07 -4.30 -12.32
CA ILE A 33 -2.27 -3.64 -11.03
C ILE A 33 -3.73 -3.69 -10.63
N SER A 34 -3.99 -4.21 -9.43
CA SER A 34 -5.28 -4.13 -8.75
C SER A 34 -5.17 -3.16 -7.58
N PHE A 35 -6.23 -2.44 -7.27
CA PHE A 35 -6.22 -1.39 -6.26
C PHE A 35 -7.10 -1.73 -5.07
N VAL A 36 -6.68 -1.27 -3.89
CA VAL A 36 -7.44 -1.35 -2.64
C VAL A 36 -7.46 0.05 -2.01
N SER A 37 -8.61 0.50 -1.58
CA SER A 37 -8.72 1.75 -0.81
C SER A 37 -9.77 1.65 0.28
N SER A 38 -9.60 2.46 1.30
CA SER A 38 -10.61 2.66 2.35
C SER A 38 -11.70 3.67 1.96
N ASN A 39 -11.64 4.21 0.74
CA ASN A 39 -12.66 5.13 0.23
C ASN A 39 -13.11 4.72 -1.17
N GLU A 40 -14.40 4.46 -1.29
CA GLU A 40 -15.02 4.03 -2.55
C GLU A 40 -14.86 5.05 -3.69
N LYS A 41 -14.72 6.34 -3.36
CA LYS A 41 -14.52 7.41 -4.35
C LYS A 41 -13.24 7.23 -5.18
N CYS A 42 -12.27 6.48 -4.65
CA CYS A 42 -11.04 6.19 -5.37
C CYS A 42 -11.26 5.31 -6.62
N ARG A 43 -12.35 4.57 -6.66
CA ARG A 43 -12.67 3.66 -7.78
C ARG A 43 -12.70 4.35 -9.13
N SER A 44 -13.29 5.54 -9.21
CA SER A 44 -13.45 6.27 -10.47
C SER A 44 -12.12 6.72 -11.08
N SER A 45 -11.08 6.86 -10.27
CA SER A 45 -9.76 7.29 -10.75
C SER A 45 -8.90 6.14 -11.29
N VAL A 46 -9.35 4.91 -11.14
CA VAL A 46 -8.63 3.70 -11.60
C VAL A 46 -9.53 2.79 -12.45
N GLU A 47 -10.40 3.39 -13.26
CA GLU A 47 -11.27 2.67 -14.18
C GLU A 47 -10.45 1.74 -15.09
N GLY A 48 -10.99 0.55 -15.36
CA GLY A 48 -10.29 -0.48 -16.13
C GLY A 48 -9.41 -1.40 -15.29
N HIS A 49 -9.16 -1.06 -14.03
CA HIS A 49 -8.46 -1.91 -13.06
C HIS A 49 -9.43 -2.53 -12.06
N ARG A 50 -9.06 -3.67 -11.48
CA ARG A 50 -9.82 -4.23 -10.35
C ARG A 50 -9.64 -3.33 -9.14
N PHE A 51 -10.73 -3.07 -8.45
CA PHE A 51 -10.75 -2.23 -7.26
C PHE A 51 -11.50 -2.94 -6.12
N TYR A 52 -10.92 -2.89 -4.95
CA TYR A 52 -11.49 -3.43 -3.72
C TYR A 52 -11.61 -2.34 -2.67
N HIS A 53 -12.73 -2.30 -2.00
CA HIS A 53 -12.97 -1.38 -0.90
C HIS A 53 -12.80 -2.11 0.44
N ILE A 54 -12.06 -1.52 1.37
CA ILE A 54 -11.99 -1.93 2.76
C ILE A 54 -12.52 -0.80 3.64
N LYS A 55 -13.00 -1.13 4.83
CA LYS A 55 -13.54 -0.11 5.73
C LYS A 55 -12.43 0.72 6.34
N ASP A 56 -12.62 2.03 6.41
CA ASP A 56 -11.74 2.88 7.17
C ASP A 56 -11.95 2.64 8.67
N PHE A 57 -10.91 2.81 9.46
CA PHE A 57 -11.00 2.73 10.90
C PHE A 57 -9.99 3.67 11.56
N THR A 58 -10.32 4.05 12.79
CA THR A 58 -9.49 4.88 13.66
C THR A 58 -9.41 4.21 15.03
N ARG A 59 -8.70 4.85 15.94
CA ARG A 59 -8.66 4.39 17.35
C ARG A 59 -10.04 4.39 18.01
N LYS A 60 -11.00 5.17 17.46
CA LYS A 60 -12.37 5.27 17.99
C LYS A 60 -13.26 4.12 17.53
N ASN A 61 -12.94 3.49 16.38
CA ASN A 61 -13.72 2.38 15.81
C ASN A 61 -12.83 1.21 15.39
N PRO A 62 -12.07 0.61 16.32
CA PRO A 62 -11.09 -0.43 16.03
C PRO A 62 -11.71 -1.77 15.62
N TRP A 63 -13.02 -1.95 15.78
CA TRP A 63 -13.72 -3.20 15.44
C TRP A 63 -13.64 -3.58 13.97
N TRP A 64 -13.29 -2.66 13.08
CA TRP A 64 -13.08 -2.94 11.67
C TRP A 64 -11.73 -3.61 11.36
N ILE A 65 -10.83 -3.67 12.32
CA ILE A 65 -9.50 -4.27 12.13
C ILE A 65 -9.61 -5.74 11.70
N ILE A 66 -10.39 -6.54 12.44
CA ILE A 66 -10.52 -7.98 12.17
C ILE A 66 -11.23 -8.26 10.85
N PRO A 67 -12.41 -7.68 10.54
CA PRO A 67 -13.04 -7.86 9.24
C PRO A 67 -12.16 -7.43 8.07
N ASN A 68 -11.50 -6.30 8.18
CA ASN A 68 -10.59 -5.80 7.14
C ASN A 68 -9.39 -6.74 6.92
N PHE A 69 -8.82 -7.27 7.99
CA PHE A 69 -7.72 -8.21 7.90
C PHE A 69 -8.11 -9.45 7.08
N PHE A 70 -9.25 -10.05 7.38
CA PHE A 70 -9.76 -11.19 6.63
C PHE A 70 -10.09 -10.82 5.18
N LYS A 71 -10.61 -9.61 4.95
CA LYS A 71 -10.85 -9.12 3.59
C LYS A 71 -9.55 -8.96 2.81
N CYS A 72 -8.51 -8.43 3.43
CA CYS A 72 -7.17 -8.34 2.82
C CYS A 72 -6.62 -9.72 2.47
N LEU A 73 -6.74 -10.71 3.37
CA LEU A 73 -6.37 -12.09 3.07
C LEU A 73 -7.14 -12.64 1.87
N TYR A 74 -8.44 -12.44 1.83
CA TYR A 74 -9.28 -12.88 0.71
C TYR A 74 -8.83 -12.25 -0.62
N ILE A 75 -8.57 -10.94 -0.63
CA ILE A 75 -8.11 -10.23 -1.83
C ILE A 75 -6.76 -10.80 -2.31
N ILE A 76 -5.83 -11.04 -1.40
CA ILE A 76 -4.52 -11.59 -1.74
C ILE A 76 -4.63 -13.02 -2.28
N ILE A 77 -5.49 -13.84 -1.68
CA ILE A 77 -5.75 -15.20 -2.17
C ILE A 77 -6.36 -15.18 -3.56
N LYS A 78 -7.31 -14.27 -3.80
CA LYS A 78 -8.01 -14.13 -5.08
C LYS A 78 -7.09 -13.59 -6.18
N GLU A 79 -6.38 -12.51 -5.91
CA GLU A 79 -5.54 -11.83 -6.90
C GLU A 79 -4.18 -12.53 -7.11
N LYS A 80 -3.69 -13.22 -6.12
CA LYS A 80 -2.37 -13.88 -6.13
C LYS A 80 -1.25 -12.90 -6.55
N PRO A 81 -1.14 -11.72 -5.91
CA PRO A 81 -0.15 -10.74 -6.30
C PRO A 81 1.27 -11.24 -6.00
N LYS A 82 2.23 -10.81 -6.81
CA LYS A 82 3.65 -11.01 -6.54
C LYS A 82 4.13 -10.11 -5.40
N ALA A 83 3.56 -8.91 -5.32
CA ALA A 83 3.86 -7.93 -4.28
C ALA A 83 2.63 -7.10 -3.92
N VAL A 84 2.60 -6.63 -2.69
CA VAL A 84 1.64 -5.64 -2.20
C VAL A 84 2.41 -4.35 -1.91
N ILE A 85 1.96 -3.24 -2.50
CA ILE A 85 2.58 -1.92 -2.33
C ILE A 85 1.56 -0.99 -1.68
N THR A 86 2.00 -0.21 -0.70
CA THR A 86 1.17 0.84 -0.10
C THR A 86 1.97 2.11 0.13
N THR A 87 1.31 3.23 -0.02
CA THR A 87 1.85 4.57 0.30
C THR A 87 1.38 5.09 1.65
N GLY A 88 0.59 4.31 2.38
CA GLY A 88 0.24 4.60 3.76
C GLY A 88 -1.24 4.50 4.08
N SER A 89 -1.52 4.57 5.30
CA SER A 89 -2.72 4.60 6.13
C SER A 89 -2.84 3.36 7.03
N ALA A 90 -3.60 3.51 8.12
CA ALA A 90 -3.80 2.42 9.08
C ALA A 90 -4.50 1.19 8.46
N PRO A 91 -5.56 1.32 7.64
CA PRO A 91 -6.15 0.16 6.97
C PRO A 91 -5.17 -0.59 6.06
N CYS A 92 -4.25 0.10 5.42
CA CYS A 92 -3.27 -0.51 4.52
C CYS A 92 -2.19 -1.31 5.26
N LEU A 93 -1.95 -1.04 6.54
CA LEU A 93 -1.10 -1.91 7.38
C LEU A 93 -1.61 -3.35 7.40
N LEU A 94 -2.93 -3.54 7.37
CA LEU A 94 -3.53 -4.86 7.37
C LEU A 94 -3.23 -5.61 6.07
N CYS A 95 -3.18 -4.90 4.93
CA CYS A 95 -2.76 -5.49 3.66
C CYS A 95 -1.28 -5.92 3.70
N ILE A 96 -0.42 -5.13 4.32
CA ILE A 96 1.00 -5.46 4.52
C ILE A 96 1.13 -6.70 5.41
N LEU A 97 0.43 -6.73 6.53
CA LEU A 97 0.46 -7.88 7.44
C LEU A 97 -0.06 -9.16 6.75
N ALA A 98 -1.20 -9.06 6.06
CA ALA A 98 -1.77 -10.18 5.32
C ALA A 98 -0.80 -10.70 4.25
N ALA A 99 -0.14 -9.80 3.52
CA ALA A 99 0.86 -10.16 2.51
C ALA A 99 2.02 -10.93 3.12
N ARG A 100 2.52 -10.48 4.28
CA ARG A 100 3.62 -11.15 4.98
C ARG A 100 3.23 -12.55 5.46
N LEU A 101 2.03 -12.70 6.00
CA LEU A 101 1.51 -14.01 6.42
C LEU A 101 1.31 -14.96 5.24
N MET A 102 1.03 -14.44 4.05
CA MET A 102 0.89 -15.22 2.81
C MET A 102 2.21 -15.38 2.03
N PHE A 103 3.34 -15.03 2.64
CA PHE A 103 4.68 -15.10 2.04
C PHE A 103 4.83 -14.29 0.75
N LYS A 104 4.09 -13.19 0.63
CA LYS A 104 4.21 -12.23 -0.47
C LYS A 104 5.14 -11.10 -0.09
N LYS A 105 5.75 -10.45 -1.09
CA LYS A 105 6.50 -9.22 -0.86
C LYS A 105 5.55 -8.11 -0.42
N ALA A 106 5.90 -7.40 0.64
CA ALA A 106 5.12 -6.32 1.19
C ALA A 106 5.98 -5.06 1.26
N ILE A 107 5.63 -4.06 0.46
CA ILE A 107 6.42 -2.84 0.27
C ILE A 107 5.64 -1.65 0.82
N TRP A 108 6.23 -0.96 1.76
CA TRP A 108 5.70 0.28 2.30
C TRP A 108 6.54 1.46 1.82
N ILE A 109 5.89 2.47 1.25
CA ILE A 109 6.52 3.71 0.82
C ILE A 109 5.89 4.83 1.65
N ASP A 110 6.64 5.36 2.60
CA ASP A 110 6.11 6.40 3.49
C ASP A 110 5.82 7.69 2.72
N SER A 111 4.87 8.48 3.20
CA SER A 111 4.40 9.67 2.49
C SER A 111 5.48 10.73 2.37
N ILE A 112 5.50 11.41 1.22
CA ILE A 112 6.37 12.58 1.00
C ILE A 112 6.08 13.71 2.01
N ALA A 113 4.89 13.75 2.57
CA ALA A 113 4.52 14.73 3.60
C ALA A 113 5.25 14.51 4.94
N ASN A 114 5.80 13.33 5.17
CA ASN A 114 6.50 12.98 6.41
C ASN A 114 7.98 13.35 6.32
N VAL A 115 8.29 14.64 6.42
CA VAL A 115 9.63 15.21 6.21
C VAL A 115 10.56 14.96 7.39
N GLU A 116 10.04 15.11 8.61
CA GLU A 116 10.87 15.07 9.84
C GLU A 116 10.91 13.68 10.48
N ARG A 117 9.86 12.88 10.27
CA ARG A 117 9.73 11.55 10.88
C ARG A 117 8.75 10.70 10.09
N LEU A 118 8.87 9.39 10.24
CA LEU A 118 7.90 8.45 9.69
C LEU A 118 6.51 8.65 10.30
N SER A 119 5.47 8.32 9.53
CA SER A 119 4.12 8.21 10.06
C SER A 119 4.05 7.16 11.17
N THR A 120 3.02 7.22 12.01
CA THR A 120 2.77 6.19 13.03
C THR A 120 2.62 4.81 12.39
N SER A 121 1.82 4.73 11.31
CA SER A 121 1.65 3.50 10.54
C SER A 121 2.96 3.05 9.89
N GLY A 122 3.78 3.99 9.39
CA GLY A 122 5.09 3.70 8.83
C GLY A 122 6.06 3.10 9.85
N LYS A 123 6.05 3.58 11.09
CA LYS A 123 6.85 2.99 12.18
C LYS A 123 6.46 1.53 12.45
N ILE A 124 5.18 1.23 12.42
CA ILE A 124 4.70 -0.16 12.57
C ILE A 124 5.10 -0.97 11.34
N ALA A 125 4.89 -0.43 10.14
CA ALA A 125 5.23 -1.09 8.89
C ALA A 125 6.71 -1.43 8.79
N SER A 126 7.60 -0.59 9.34
CA SER A 126 9.05 -0.85 9.33
C SER A 126 9.45 -2.16 10.00
N LYS A 127 8.60 -2.67 10.90
CA LYS A 127 8.82 -3.94 11.61
C LYS A 127 8.27 -5.16 10.86
N ILE A 128 7.32 -4.96 9.96
CA ILE A 128 6.60 -6.07 9.31
C ILE A 128 6.77 -6.11 7.79
N ALA A 129 7.00 -4.98 7.12
CA ALA A 129 7.17 -4.94 5.67
C ALA A 129 8.46 -5.66 5.23
N SER A 130 8.43 -6.25 4.03
CA SER A 130 9.63 -6.85 3.41
C SER A 130 10.62 -5.76 2.99
N ARG A 131 10.08 -4.64 2.51
CA ARG A 131 10.85 -3.47 2.12
C ARG A 131 10.13 -2.22 2.59
N MET A 132 10.93 -1.25 3.06
CA MET A 132 10.44 0.03 3.55
C MET A 132 11.20 1.15 2.87
N TYR A 133 10.46 2.09 2.29
CA TYR A 133 11.05 3.27 1.65
C TYR A 133 10.53 4.55 2.29
N THR A 134 11.44 5.51 2.43
CA THR A 134 11.13 6.90 2.72
C THR A 134 11.42 7.74 1.48
N GLN A 135 10.75 8.87 1.36
CA GLN A 135 11.01 9.84 0.28
C GLN A 135 11.97 10.95 0.71
N TRP A 136 12.56 10.82 1.88
CA TRP A 136 13.53 11.78 2.44
C TRP A 136 14.82 11.09 2.87
N PRO A 137 15.99 11.56 2.38
CA PRO A 137 17.26 10.92 2.68
C PRO A 137 17.57 10.82 4.18
N ASP A 138 17.19 11.85 4.95
CA ASP A 138 17.48 11.92 6.38
C ASP A 138 16.72 10.89 7.22
N LEU A 139 15.63 10.31 6.67
CA LEU A 139 14.85 9.27 7.33
C LEU A 139 15.30 7.85 6.93
N ALA A 140 16.26 7.72 6.03
CA ALA A 140 16.76 6.43 5.57
C ALA A 140 17.77 5.85 6.57
N VAL A 141 17.22 5.19 7.61
CA VAL A 141 18.00 4.60 8.70
C VAL A 141 17.68 3.10 8.79
N GLY A 142 18.72 2.28 8.96
CA GLY A 142 18.57 0.84 9.11
C GLY A 142 17.94 0.17 7.89
N LYS A 143 16.80 -0.47 8.08
CA LYS A 143 16.03 -1.14 7.00
C LYS A 143 15.29 -0.18 6.08
N ILE A 144 15.15 1.07 6.48
CA ILE A 144 14.42 2.10 5.72
C ILE A 144 15.36 2.66 4.66
N LYS A 145 14.94 2.57 3.41
CA LYS A 145 15.75 2.97 2.26
C LYS A 145 15.20 4.25 1.62
N TYR A 146 16.10 4.99 1.02
CA TYR A 146 15.77 6.11 0.13
C TYR A 146 16.16 5.74 -1.29
N ALA A 147 15.23 5.87 -2.21
CA ALA A 147 15.44 5.60 -3.64
C ALA A 147 14.87 6.73 -4.52
N GLY A 148 14.84 7.95 -3.98
CA GLY A 148 14.22 9.09 -4.63
C GLY A 148 12.88 9.44 -4.03
N ASN A 149 12.16 10.36 -4.68
CA ASN A 149 10.82 10.76 -4.31
C ASN A 149 9.92 10.87 -5.55
N ILE A 150 8.61 10.97 -5.32
CA ILE A 150 7.63 11.01 -6.41
C ILE A 150 7.58 12.33 -7.17
N LEU A 151 8.26 13.34 -6.70
CA LEU A 151 8.29 14.66 -7.37
C LEU A 151 9.38 14.73 -8.45
N GLY A 152 10.25 13.75 -8.50
CA GLY A 152 11.34 13.65 -9.47
C GLY A 152 12.69 13.62 -8.84
#